data_3d5ef25722fc75d5a2d54c44c86705fa
#
_entry.id   3d5ef25722fc75d5a2d54c44c86705fa
#
_cell.length_a   1.000
_cell.length_b   1.000
_cell.length_c   1.000
_cell.angle_alpha   90.00
_cell.angle_beta   90.00
_cell.angle_gamma   90.00
#
_symmetry.space_group_name_H-M   'P 1'
#
loop_
_entity.id
_entity.type
_entity.pdbx_description
1 polymer ?
#
loop_
_entity_poly.entity_id
_entity_poly.type
_entity_poly.pdbx_seq_one_letter_code
_entity_poly.pdbx_strand_id
1 'polypeptide(L)'
;NNELGLPLTIFGIEPDDKVVVLEMGMSALGEIEHMSKIARPDIALVTNIGTSHLASLGTRENICRAKLEIRLGLPEDGILLLNADEPLLFNQYETLEKKPKLMSIYNRCGDFRAVNIRQKLDGIVYDLIYSNKAVTNVEIPALGKHNVYNSLAAYAVGVMLGMTDDAIRRGLKTFVSADMRQKIYDVGGITIIDDCYNASPVAMMASLDILMDAEGRKVAILGDMFELGENELELHAGVGA
;
A
#
# COMPACT_ATOMS: atom_id res chain seq x y z
N ASN A 1 5.97 -3.23 -10.89
CA ASN A 1 6.85 -3.41 -12.05
C ASN A 1 7.94 -4.44 -11.75
N ASN A 2 8.44 -5.08 -12.80
CA ASN A 2 9.51 -6.06 -12.75
C ASN A 2 10.83 -5.49 -13.30
N GLU A 3 11.83 -6.34 -13.48
CA GLU A 3 13.16 -6.00 -13.99
C GLU A 3 13.16 -5.35 -15.39
N LEU A 4 12.12 -5.55 -16.20
CA LEU A 4 11.96 -4.90 -17.51
C LEU A 4 11.16 -3.60 -17.40
N GLY A 5 10.09 -3.59 -16.64
CA GLY A 5 9.20 -2.44 -16.53
C GLY A 5 9.82 -1.24 -15.80
N LEU A 6 10.63 -1.50 -14.78
CA LEU A 6 11.29 -0.42 -14.02
C LEU A 6 12.28 0.38 -14.87
N PRO A 7 13.24 -0.23 -15.60
CA PRO A 7 14.12 0.54 -16.50
C PRO A 7 13.36 1.31 -17.58
N LEU A 8 12.30 0.73 -18.15
CA LEU A 8 11.46 1.43 -19.14
C LEU A 8 10.81 2.70 -18.54
N THR A 9 10.34 2.62 -17.31
CA THR A 9 9.82 3.81 -16.60
C THR A 9 10.92 4.85 -16.38
N ILE A 10 12.12 4.41 -15.98
CA ILE A 10 13.28 5.31 -15.78
C ILE A 10 13.69 6.00 -17.09
N PHE A 11 13.66 5.31 -18.22
CA PHE A 11 13.95 5.92 -19.52
C PHE A 11 12.91 6.95 -19.98
N GLY A 12 11.71 6.92 -19.39
CA GLY A 12 10.66 7.91 -19.62
C GLY A 12 10.76 9.17 -18.77
N ILE A 13 11.80 9.30 -17.91
CA ILE A 13 11.96 10.48 -17.05
C ILE A 13 12.40 11.67 -17.90
N GLU A 14 11.67 12.76 -17.81
CA GLU A 14 11.93 14.02 -18.49
C GLU A 14 12.72 14.99 -17.60
N PRO A 15 13.49 15.93 -18.17
CA PRO A 15 14.34 16.85 -17.37
C PRO A 15 13.61 17.76 -16.40
N ASP A 16 12.31 17.99 -16.58
CA ASP A 16 11.45 18.82 -15.74
C ASP A 16 10.64 18.02 -14.70
N ASP A 17 10.73 16.69 -14.71
CA ASP A 17 10.17 15.84 -13.68
C ASP A 17 10.85 16.11 -12.33
N LYS A 18 10.05 16.40 -11.32
CA LYS A 18 10.54 16.71 -9.97
C LYS A 18 10.51 15.51 -9.03
N VAL A 19 9.62 14.57 -9.29
CA VAL A 19 9.42 13.38 -8.48
C VAL A 19 9.09 12.21 -9.40
N VAL A 20 9.77 11.10 -9.19
CA VAL A 20 9.50 9.83 -9.87
C VAL A 20 9.06 8.81 -8.84
N VAL A 21 7.93 8.17 -9.08
CA VAL A 21 7.41 7.09 -8.24
C VAL A 21 7.55 5.77 -8.97
N LEU A 22 8.35 4.87 -8.43
CA LEU A 22 8.65 3.57 -9.01
C LEU A 22 8.05 2.46 -8.15
N GLU A 23 7.26 1.58 -8.75
CA GLU A 23 6.80 0.35 -8.14
C GLU A 23 7.79 -0.77 -8.42
N MET A 24 8.08 -1.61 -7.42
CA MET A 24 8.92 -2.78 -7.55
C MET A 24 8.16 -4.02 -7.07
N GLY A 25 7.95 -4.98 -7.97
CA GLY A 25 7.42 -6.30 -7.66
C GLY A 25 8.53 -7.34 -7.66
N MET A 26 8.31 -8.50 -7.02
CA MET A 26 9.28 -9.59 -6.99
C MET A 26 8.56 -10.94 -6.97
N SER A 27 9.22 -11.95 -7.48
CA SER A 27 8.89 -13.37 -7.34
C SER A 27 10.00 -14.17 -6.64
N ALA A 28 11.22 -13.62 -6.56
CA ALA A 28 12.37 -14.23 -5.91
C ALA A 28 13.18 -13.22 -5.09
N LEU A 29 14.03 -13.74 -4.19
CA LEU A 29 15.05 -12.96 -3.49
C LEU A 29 16.08 -12.42 -4.49
N GLY A 30 16.56 -11.19 -4.25
CA GLY A 30 17.55 -10.49 -5.08
C GLY A 30 16.96 -9.61 -6.17
N GLU A 31 15.72 -9.83 -6.59
CA GLU A 31 15.07 -9.03 -7.64
C GLU A 31 14.86 -7.57 -7.20
N ILE A 32 14.35 -7.34 -5.99
CA ILE A 32 14.17 -5.98 -5.43
C ILE A 32 15.53 -5.32 -5.17
N GLU A 33 16.54 -6.08 -4.69
CA GLU A 33 17.90 -5.57 -4.55
C GLU A 33 18.43 -5.03 -5.88
N HIS A 34 18.30 -5.81 -6.95
CA HIS A 34 18.76 -5.42 -8.28
C HIS A 34 18.06 -4.14 -8.76
N MET A 35 16.73 -4.12 -8.70
CA MET A 35 15.93 -2.97 -9.12
C MET A 35 16.19 -1.72 -8.28
N SER A 36 16.34 -1.86 -6.96
CA SER A 36 16.59 -0.73 -6.07
C SER A 36 17.97 -0.10 -6.30
N LYS A 37 19.00 -0.92 -6.63
CA LYS A 37 20.33 -0.42 -7.00
C LYS A 37 20.34 0.33 -8.32
N ILE A 38 19.47 -0.03 -9.27
CA ILE A 38 19.26 0.72 -10.52
C ILE A 38 18.55 2.03 -10.23
N ALA A 39 17.43 1.97 -9.48
CA ALA A 39 16.59 3.13 -9.20
C ALA A 39 17.23 4.13 -8.24
N ARG A 40 18.03 3.68 -7.27
CA ARG A 40 18.67 4.48 -6.22
C ARG A 40 17.69 5.48 -5.58
N PRO A 41 16.58 5.00 -4.99
CA PRO A 41 15.54 5.87 -4.50
C PRO A 41 16.02 6.70 -3.30
N ASP A 42 15.60 7.97 -3.20
CA ASP A 42 15.80 8.79 -2.00
C ASP A 42 14.89 8.36 -0.86
N ILE A 43 13.69 7.87 -1.21
CA ILE A 43 12.70 7.36 -0.27
C ILE A 43 12.24 5.98 -0.75
N ALA A 44 12.39 4.97 0.10
CA ALA A 44 11.85 3.63 -0.11
C ALA A 44 10.67 3.38 0.83
N LEU A 45 9.63 2.73 0.31
CA LEU A 45 8.41 2.43 1.06
C LEU A 45 8.08 0.94 0.95
N VAL A 46 7.81 0.29 2.09
CA VAL A 46 7.17 -1.03 2.12
C VAL A 46 5.81 -0.90 2.80
N THR A 47 4.75 -1.09 2.04
CA THR A 47 3.37 -0.88 2.49
C THR A 47 2.85 -2.01 3.35
N ASN A 48 3.08 -3.25 2.93
CA ASN A 48 2.52 -4.42 3.59
C ASN A 48 3.29 -5.71 3.21
N ILE A 49 3.16 -6.74 4.06
CA ILE A 49 3.61 -8.11 3.79
C ILE A 49 2.36 -8.99 3.66
N GLY A 50 1.92 -9.18 2.43
CA GLY A 50 0.80 -10.07 2.12
C GLY A 50 1.22 -11.53 1.99
N THR A 51 0.39 -12.30 1.28
CA THR A 51 0.61 -13.71 0.93
C THR A 51 0.86 -13.91 -0.57
N SER A 52 0.91 -12.84 -1.36
CA SER A 52 1.29 -12.91 -2.78
C SER A 52 2.70 -13.48 -2.92
N HIS A 53 2.92 -14.32 -3.92
CA HIS A 53 4.20 -15.03 -4.16
C HIS A 53 4.61 -16.01 -3.05
N LEU A 54 3.65 -16.46 -2.22
CA LEU A 54 3.93 -17.45 -1.18
C LEU A 54 4.43 -18.76 -1.78
N ALA A 55 3.90 -19.14 -2.95
CA ALA A 55 4.33 -20.35 -3.67
C ALA A 55 5.84 -20.33 -4.02
N SER A 56 6.39 -19.17 -4.39
CA SER A 56 7.80 -19.05 -4.79
C SER A 56 8.73 -18.74 -3.62
N LEU A 57 8.28 -17.97 -2.63
CA LEU A 57 9.11 -17.54 -1.48
C LEU A 57 8.91 -18.41 -0.22
N GLY A 58 7.87 -19.24 -0.20
CA GLY A 58 7.60 -20.24 0.85
C GLY A 58 7.00 -19.67 2.13
N THR A 59 7.48 -18.55 2.67
CA THR A 59 7.00 -17.97 3.92
C THR A 59 6.82 -16.46 3.85
N ARG A 60 5.99 -15.90 4.74
CA ARG A 60 5.81 -14.44 4.85
C ARG A 60 7.11 -13.74 5.32
N GLU A 61 7.93 -14.41 6.09
CA GLU A 61 9.26 -13.93 6.51
C GLU A 61 10.18 -13.75 5.30
N ASN A 62 10.19 -14.68 4.36
CA ASN A 62 10.94 -14.55 3.12
C ASN A 62 10.38 -13.43 2.22
N ILE A 63 9.05 -13.25 2.15
CA ILE A 63 8.43 -12.13 1.47
C ILE A 63 8.87 -10.81 2.10
N CYS A 64 8.88 -10.73 3.43
CA CYS A 64 9.37 -9.56 4.17
C CYS A 64 10.84 -9.29 3.85
N ARG A 65 11.69 -10.32 3.87
CA ARG A 65 13.11 -10.20 3.53
C ARG A 65 13.31 -9.70 2.11
N ALA A 66 12.61 -10.25 1.12
CA ALA A 66 12.67 -9.82 -0.28
C ALA A 66 12.24 -8.36 -0.44
N LYS A 67 11.11 -7.95 0.15
CA LYS A 67 10.66 -6.55 0.07
C LYS A 67 11.61 -5.57 0.74
N LEU A 68 12.27 -5.96 1.83
CA LEU A 68 13.23 -5.11 2.53
C LEU A 68 14.56 -4.97 1.79
N GLU A 69 14.82 -5.73 0.73
CA GLU A 69 15.95 -5.52 -0.17
C GLU A 69 15.92 -4.13 -0.81
N ILE A 70 14.75 -3.48 -0.90
CA ILE A 70 14.61 -2.11 -1.43
C ILE A 70 15.53 -1.11 -0.73
N ARG A 71 15.86 -1.33 0.55
CA ARG A 71 16.78 -0.50 1.33
C ARG A 71 18.22 -0.51 0.81
N LEU A 72 18.61 -1.55 0.06
CA LEU A 72 19.98 -1.71 -0.43
C LEU A 72 20.32 -0.74 -1.57
N GLY A 73 19.32 -0.14 -2.19
CA GLY A 73 19.49 0.94 -3.16
C GLY A 73 19.45 2.35 -2.57
N LEU A 74 19.07 2.51 -1.28
CA LEU A 74 19.03 3.82 -0.63
C LEU A 74 20.43 4.40 -0.46
N PRO A 75 20.63 5.71 -0.70
CA PRO A 75 21.85 6.42 -0.30
C PRO A 75 21.95 6.54 1.24
N GLU A 76 23.10 7.02 1.72
CA GLU A 76 23.36 7.15 3.14
C GLU A 76 22.31 8.01 3.89
N ASP A 77 21.83 9.08 3.27
CA ASP A 77 20.78 9.97 3.76
C ASP A 77 19.35 9.54 3.36
N GLY A 78 19.21 8.50 2.52
CA GLY A 78 17.92 7.98 2.05
C GLY A 78 17.00 7.53 3.19
N ILE A 79 15.70 7.58 2.99
CA ILE A 79 14.69 7.29 4.01
C ILE A 79 13.97 5.98 3.68
N LEU A 80 13.87 5.09 4.66
CA LEU A 80 13.00 3.92 4.62
C LEU A 80 11.73 4.21 5.40
N LEU A 81 10.56 4.02 4.79
CA LEU A 81 9.25 4.16 5.42
C LEU A 81 8.58 2.78 5.51
N LEU A 82 8.18 2.37 6.71
CA LEU A 82 7.57 1.06 6.97
C LEU A 82 6.21 1.21 7.65
N ASN A 83 5.34 0.23 7.40
CA ASN A 83 4.08 0.07 8.12
C ASN A 83 4.33 -0.60 9.48
N ALA A 84 4.14 0.14 10.58
CA ALA A 84 4.33 -0.36 11.93
C ALA A 84 3.22 -1.30 12.41
N ASP A 85 2.10 -1.36 11.71
CA ASP A 85 1.00 -2.27 12.04
C ASP A 85 1.18 -3.66 11.39
N GLU A 86 2.18 -3.82 10.50
CA GLU A 86 2.61 -5.13 9.99
C GLU A 86 3.72 -5.69 10.90
N PRO A 87 3.44 -6.76 11.67
CA PRO A 87 4.39 -7.25 12.67
C PRO A 87 5.76 -7.62 12.11
N LEU A 88 5.82 -8.20 10.90
CA LEU A 88 7.09 -8.59 10.27
C LEU A 88 7.94 -7.37 9.91
N LEU A 89 7.33 -6.26 9.50
CA LEU A 89 8.04 -5.00 9.25
C LEU A 89 8.42 -4.30 10.55
N PHE A 90 7.53 -4.27 11.53
CA PHE A 90 7.80 -3.64 12.81
C PHE A 90 8.93 -4.33 13.58
N ASN A 91 9.01 -5.65 13.54
CA ASN A 91 10.09 -6.41 14.17
C ASN A 91 11.47 -6.09 13.57
N GLN A 92 11.53 -5.55 12.35
CA GLN A 92 12.80 -5.12 11.74
C GLN A 92 13.28 -3.77 12.28
N TYR A 93 12.41 -2.98 12.92
CA TYR A 93 12.77 -1.64 13.42
C TYR A 93 14.02 -1.64 14.30
N GLU A 94 14.11 -2.59 15.25
CA GLU A 94 15.25 -2.67 16.17
C GLU A 94 16.53 -3.23 15.53
N THR A 95 16.39 -4.02 14.48
CA THR A 95 17.51 -4.72 13.83
C THR A 95 18.24 -3.86 12.79
N LEU A 96 17.58 -2.81 12.26
CA LEU A 96 18.14 -1.93 11.26
C LEU A 96 19.04 -0.87 11.91
N GLU A 97 20.26 -0.70 11.40
CA GLU A 97 21.22 0.32 11.87
C GLU A 97 20.62 1.72 11.72
N LYS A 98 20.12 2.04 10.53
CA LYS A 98 19.38 3.26 10.26
C LYS A 98 17.90 3.02 10.54
N LYS A 99 17.37 3.69 11.56
CA LYS A 99 15.98 3.53 11.95
C LYS A 99 15.04 4.04 10.86
N PRO A 100 14.09 3.20 10.40
CA PRO A 100 13.10 3.64 9.43
C PRO A 100 12.11 4.64 10.04
N LYS A 101 11.46 5.41 9.20
CA LYS A 101 10.22 6.11 9.54
C LYS A 101 9.07 5.11 9.57
N LEU A 102 8.15 5.31 10.50
CA LEU A 102 7.02 4.41 10.72
C LEU A 102 5.69 5.12 10.43
N MET A 103 4.79 4.42 9.75
CA MET A 103 3.40 4.81 9.60
C MET A 103 2.47 3.79 10.26
N SER A 104 1.34 4.25 10.83
CA SER A 104 0.41 3.39 11.55
C SER A 104 -1.01 3.96 11.60
N ILE A 105 -2.00 3.07 11.69
CA ILE A 105 -3.38 3.41 12.05
C ILE A 105 -3.79 2.81 13.40
N TYR A 106 -3.05 1.85 13.93
CA TYR A 106 -3.31 1.17 15.21
C TYR A 106 -2.20 1.39 16.23
N ASN A 107 -0.95 1.45 15.79
CA ASN A 107 0.22 1.53 16.67
C ASN A 107 0.50 3.00 17.08
N ARG A 108 0.74 3.22 18.37
CA ARG A 108 1.05 4.56 18.90
C ARG A 108 2.47 5.02 18.61
N CYS A 109 3.34 4.13 18.14
CA CYS A 109 4.78 4.42 17.93
C CYS A 109 5.11 4.97 16.52
N GLY A 110 4.13 5.18 15.63
CA GLY A 110 4.39 5.68 14.28
C GLY A 110 4.80 7.16 14.24
N ASP A 111 5.77 7.50 13.38
CA ASP A 111 6.10 8.90 13.03
C ASP A 111 4.92 9.60 12.34
N PHE A 112 4.15 8.84 11.56
CA PHE A 112 2.92 9.29 10.89
C PHE A 112 1.77 8.38 11.32
N ARG A 113 0.75 8.94 11.94
CA ARG A 113 -0.37 8.16 12.47
C ARG A 113 -1.70 8.71 12.01
N ALA A 114 -2.51 7.87 11.37
CA ALA A 114 -3.91 8.21 11.11
C ALA A 114 -4.75 7.79 12.31
N VAL A 115 -5.56 8.72 12.81
CA VAL A 115 -6.47 8.53 13.94
C VAL A 115 -7.86 9.07 13.58
N ASN A 116 -8.87 8.77 14.39
CA ASN A 116 -10.25 9.24 14.16
C ASN A 116 -10.74 8.92 12.74
N ILE A 117 -10.44 7.70 12.25
CA ILE A 117 -10.81 7.26 10.91
C ILE A 117 -12.32 7.10 10.82
N ARG A 118 -12.93 7.72 9.81
CA ARG A 118 -14.37 7.71 9.58
C ARG A 118 -14.65 7.39 8.11
N GLN A 119 -15.44 6.36 7.87
CA GLN A 119 -15.95 6.03 6.55
C GLN A 119 -17.08 6.99 6.17
N LYS A 120 -17.09 7.47 4.93
CA LYS A 120 -18.19 8.19 4.29
C LYS A 120 -18.68 7.39 3.09
N LEU A 121 -19.80 7.79 2.48
CA LEU A 121 -20.34 7.14 1.28
C LEU A 121 -19.37 7.23 0.09
N ASP A 122 -18.64 8.33 -0.01
CA ASP A 122 -17.77 8.68 -1.13
C ASP A 122 -16.27 8.68 -0.79
N GLY A 123 -15.90 8.17 0.38
CA GLY A 123 -14.50 8.15 0.78
C GLY A 123 -14.25 7.96 2.26
N ILE A 124 -13.06 8.31 2.69
CA ILE A 124 -12.61 8.22 4.07
C ILE A 124 -12.08 9.57 4.52
N VAL A 125 -12.33 9.88 5.81
CA VAL A 125 -11.76 11.05 6.50
C VAL A 125 -11.03 10.57 7.75
N TYR A 126 -9.84 11.09 7.98
CA TYR A 126 -9.08 10.81 9.19
C TYR A 126 -8.30 12.04 9.65
N ASP A 127 -7.82 12.01 10.89
CA ASP A 127 -6.89 13.00 11.40
C ASP A 127 -5.47 12.39 11.37
N LEU A 128 -4.49 13.19 10.97
CA LEU A 128 -3.08 12.79 10.93
C LEU A 128 -2.30 13.41 12.07
N ILE A 129 -1.49 12.61 12.74
CA ILE A 129 -0.54 13.07 13.76
C ILE A 129 0.89 12.77 13.26
N TYR A 130 1.74 13.79 13.19
CA TYR A 130 3.16 13.65 12.88
C TYR A 130 3.94 14.83 13.46
N SER A 131 5.20 14.63 13.87
CA SER A 131 6.10 15.68 14.41
C SER A 131 5.43 16.56 15.47
N ASN A 132 4.66 15.96 16.39
CA ASN A 132 3.85 16.64 17.42
C ASN A 132 2.78 17.60 16.87
N LYS A 133 2.42 17.48 15.60
CA LYS A 133 1.40 18.26 14.91
C LYS A 133 0.19 17.37 14.62
N ALA A 134 -0.99 17.94 14.71
CA ALA A 134 -2.24 17.31 14.29
C ALA A 134 -2.80 18.07 13.08
N VAL A 135 -3.06 17.32 12.01
CA VAL A 135 -3.77 17.81 10.81
C VAL A 135 -5.11 17.13 10.76
N THR A 136 -6.18 17.90 10.95
CA THR A 136 -7.53 17.37 11.00
C THR A 136 -8.17 17.25 9.60
N ASN A 137 -9.10 16.30 9.45
CA ASN A 137 -9.90 16.10 8.26
C ASN A 137 -9.08 15.93 6.96
N VAL A 138 -8.15 14.98 6.97
CA VAL A 138 -7.53 14.48 5.73
C VAL A 138 -8.55 13.60 5.02
N GLU A 139 -8.92 13.96 3.80
CA GLU A 139 -9.96 13.30 3.02
C GLU A 139 -9.37 12.61 1.80
N ILE A 140 -9.85 11.39 1.53
CA ILE A 140 -9.53 10.61 0.33
C ILE A 140 -10.82 10.06 -0.30
N PRO A 141 -10.99 10.15 -1.62
CA PRO A 141 -12.14 9.59 -2.34
C PRO A 141 -11.91 8.10 -2.63
N ALA A 142 -11.69 7.31 -1.58
CA ALA A 142 -11.47 5.86 -1.67
C ALA A 142 -12.00 5.17 -0.41
N LEU A 143 -12.44 3.92 -0.53
CA LEU A 143 -13.02 3.14 0.55
C LEU A 143 -12.01 2.12 1.08
N GLY A 144 -12.27 1.63 2.31
CA GLY A 144 -11.49 0.57 2.93
C GLY A 144 -10.21 1.03 3.64
N LYS A 145 -9.90 0.38 4.75
CA LYS A 145 -8.76 0.72 5.63
C LYS A 145 -7.40 0.70 4.93
N HIS A 146 -7.22 -0.18 3.92
CA HIS A 146 -6.00 -0.22 3.14
C HIS A 146 -5.71 1.10 2.41
N ASN A 147 -6.76 1.84 1.99
CA ASN A 147 -6.59 3.16 1.38
C ASN A 147 -6.23 4.24 2.42
N VAL A 148 -6.53 4.04 3.70
CA VAL A 148 -5.96 4.89 4.75
C VAL A 148 -4.44 4.73 4.80
N TYR A 149 -3.91 3.49 4.77
CA TYR A 149 -2.45 3.26 4.70
C TYR A 149 -1.83 3.85 3.44
N ASN A 150 -2.45 3.66 2.28
CA ASN A 150 -1.95 4.19 1.01
C ASN A 150 -1.88 5.73 1.04
N SER A 151 -2.93 6.38 1.53
CA SER A 151 -2.96 7.85 1.65
C SER A 151 -2.01 8.37 2.73
N LEU A 152 -1.86 7.64 3.84
CA LEU A 152 -0.91 7.96 4.91
C LEU A 152 0.53 7.90 4.40
N ALA A 153 0.85 6.87 3.60
CA ALA A 153 2.15 6.74 2.94
C ALA A 153 2.40 7.91 1.97
N ALA A 154 1.43 8.23 1.12
CA ALA A 154 1.53 9.36 0.18
C ALA A 154 1.70 10.70 0.94
N TYR A 155 0.97 10.88 2.05
CA TYR A 155 1.12 12.05 2.92
C TYR A 155 2.52 12.13 3.51
N ALA A 156 3.02 11.04 4.08
CA ALA A 156 4.36 10.96 4.67
C ALA A 156 5.46 11.31 3.65
N VAL A 157 5.37 10.73 2.45
CA VAL A 157 6.29 11.04 1.34
C VAL A 157 6.20 12.53 0.96
N GLY A 158 4.99 13.11 0.85
CA GLY A 158 4.81 14.53 0.57
C GLY A 158 5.49 15.42 1.61
N VAL A 159 5.36 15.09 2.91
CA VAL A 159 6.04 15.81 4.01
C VAL A 159 7.57 15.69 3.88
N MET A 160 8.09 14.49 3.58
CA MET A 160 9.53 14.26 3.40
C MET A 160 10.09 15.03 2.20
N LEU A 161 9.28 15.27 1.16
CA LEU A 161 9.61 16.10 0.00
C LEU A 161 9.42 17.61 0.24
N GLY A 162 9.05 18.02 1.47
CA GLY A 162 8.88 19.43 1.84
C GLY A 162 7.58 20.07 1.33
N MET A 163 6.59 19.29 0.93
CA MET A 163 5.28 19.81 0.54
C MET A 163 4.51 20.35 1.77
N THR A 164 3.69 21.38 1.54
CA THR A 164 2.80 21.87 2.60
C THR A 164 1.61 20.94 2.80
N ASP A 165 1.07 20.88 4.04
CA ASP A 165 -0.11 20.06 4.35
C ASP A 165 -1.28 20.35 3.41
N ASP A 166 -1.51 21.61 3.06
CA ASP A 166 -2.59 21.98 2.14
C ASP A 166 -2.35 21.47 0.72
N ALA A 167 -1.11 21.46 0.24
CA ALA A 167 -0.78 20.89 -1.07
C ALA A 167 -1.02 19.39 -1.08
N ILE A 168 -0.55 18.66 -0.04
CA ILE A 168 -0.74 17.22 0.09
C ILE A 168 -2.23 16.88 0.17
N ARG A 169 -3.00 17.58 1.00
CA ARG A 169 -4.46 17.36 1.14
C ARG A 169 -5.21 17.60 -0.17
N ARG A 170 -4.85 18.65 -0.92
CA ARG A 170 -5.43 18.88 -2.26
C ARG A 170 -5.08 17.73 -3.21
N GLY A 171 -3.83 17.26 -3.21
CA GLY A 171 -3.41 16.13 -4.03
C GLY A 171 -4.17 14.84 -3.69
N LEU A 172 -4.34 14.52 -2.41
CA LEU A 172 -5.07 13.32 -1.98
C LEU A 172 -6.55 13.35 -2.43
N LYS A 173 -7.19 14.51 -2.46
CA LYS A 173 -8.57 14.67 -2.95
C LYS A 173 -8.72 14.43 -4.45
N THR A 174 -7.65 14.50 -5.22
CA THR A 174 -7.68 14.22 -6.66
C THR A 174 -7.43 12.76 -7.00
N PHE A 175 -7.28 11.91 -5.99
CA PHE A 175 -7.08 10.48 -6.22
C PHE A 175 -8.26 9.88 -7.00
N VAL A 176 -7.94 9.10 -8.01
CA VAL A 176 -8.89 8.30 -8.77
C VAL A 176 -8.38 6.88 -8.77
N SER A 177 -9.22 5.94 -8.38
CA SER A 177 -8.87 4.52 -8.43
C SER A 177 -8.55 4.11 -9.88
N ALA A 178 -7.50 3.31 -10.06
CA ALA A 178 -7.23 2.68 -11.34
C ALA A 178 -8.40 1.76 -11.73
N ASP A 179 -8.53 1.49 -13.03
CA ASP A 179 -9.53 0.54 -13.51
C ASP A 179 -9.33 -0.83 -12.86
N MET A 180 -10.43 -1.51 -12.58
CA MET A 180 -10.47 -2.82 -11.91
C MET A 180 -9.86 -2.82 -10.48
N ARG A 181 -9.73 -1.64 -9.83
CA ARG A 181 -9.25 -1.51 -8.46
C ARG A 181 -10.25 -0.71 -7.63
N GLN A 182 -11.26 -1.41 -7.08
CA GLN A 182 -12.35 -0.85 -6.27
C GLN A 182 -13.03 0.35 -6.96
N LYS A 183 -13.19 0.27 -8.28
CA LYS A 183 -13.93 1.27 -9.03
C LYS A 183 -15.42 1.09 -8.78
N ILE A 184 -16.07 2.14 -8.27
CA ILE A 184 -17.49 2.11 -7.94
C ILE A 184 -18.27 2.86 -9.02
N TYR A 185 -19.31 2.22 -9.57
CA TYR A 185 -20.20 2.84 -10.54
C TYR A 185 -21.60 2.22 -10.45
N ASP A 186 -22.61 2.95 -10.95
CA ASP A 186 -24.00 2.48 -11.00
C ASP A 186 -24.38 2.07 -12.40
N VAL A 187 -25.08 0.91 -12.51
CA VAL A 187 -25.66 0.42 -13.77
C VAL A 187 -27.11 0.03 -13.51
N GLY A 188 -28.04 0.87 -13.95
CA GLY A 188 -29.47 0.59 -13.85
C GLY A 188 -29.97 0.45 -12.41
N GLY A 189 -29.42 1.20 -11.47
CA GLY A 189 -29.79 1.15 -10.05
C GLY A 189 -29.09 0.03 -9.26
N ILE A 190 -28.09 -0.61 -9.87
CA ILE A 190 -27.21 -1.58 -9.21
C ILE A 190 -25.84 -0.93 -9.04
N THR A 191 -25.40 -0.77 -7.81
CA THR A 191 -24.04 -0.31 -7.52
C THR A 191 -23.06 -1.47 -7.73
N ILE A 192 -22.06 -1.27 -8.56
CA ILE A 192 -21.00 -2.25 -8.86
C ILE A 192 -19.70 -1.76 -8.23
N ILE A 193 -19.02 -2.65 -7.51
CA ILE A 193 -17.66 -2.48 -7.01
C ILE A 193 -16.77 -3.39 -7.85
N ASP A 194 -16.02 -2.80 -8.79
CA ASP A 194 -15.12 -3.53 -9.67
C ASP A 194 -13.71 -3.56 -9.08
N ASP A 195 -13.28 -4.73 -8.61
CA ASP A 195 -11.96 -4.98 -8.00
C ASP A 195 -11.33 -6.26 -8.56
N CYS A 196 -11.40 -6.44 -9.87
CA CYS A 196 -11.04 -7.69 -10.55
C CYS A 196 -9.64 -7.68 -11.18
N TYR A 197 -8.77 -6.72 -10.88
CA TYR A 197 -7.40 -6.67 -11.42
C TYR A 197 -6.54 -7.85 -10.95
N ASN A 198 -6.60 -8.20 -9.67
CA ASN A 198 -5.88 -9.33 -9.07
C ASN A 198 -6.60 -9.78 -7.80
N ALA A 199 -6.38 -11.02 -7.39
CA ALA A 199 -6.99 -11.61 -6.22
C ALA A 199 -5.94 -12.17 -5.26
N SER A 200 -6.08 -11.84 -3.98
CA SER A 200 -5.34 -12.44 -2.87
C SER A 200 -6.23 -12.51 -1.64
N PRO A 201 -5.98 -13.39 -0.66
CA PRO A 201 -6.85 -13.51 0.51
C PRO A 201 -7.08 -12.17 1.23
N VAL A 202 -6.02 -11.39 1.45
CA VAL A 202 -6.10 -10.10 2.13
C VAL A 202 -6.89 -9.07 1.30
N ALA A 203 -6.68 -9.02 -0.02
CA ALA A 203 -7.39 -8.08 -0.90
C ALA A 203 -8.88 -8.44 -1.01
N MET A 204 -9.21 -9.71 -1.18
CA MET A 204 -10.61 -10.17 -1.24
C MET A 204 -11.35 -9.89 0.06
N MET A 205 -10.77 -10.18 1.22
CA MET A 205 -11.37 -9.85 2.52
C MET A 205 -11.62 -8.35 2.67
N ALA A 206 -10.67 -7.50 2.26
CA ALA A 206 -10.85 -6.05 2.30
C ALA A 206 -11.99 -5.56 1.40
N SER A 207 -12.17 -6.17 0.22
CA SER A 207 -13.28 -5.83 -0.70
C SER A 207 -14.61 -6.35 -0.18
N LEU A 208 -14.64 -7.52 0.45
CA LEU A 208 -15.85 -8.05 1.10
C LEU A 208 -16.26 -7.19 2.31
N ASP A 209 -15.31 -6.68 3.10
CA ASP A 209 -15.61 -5.74 4.18
C ASP A 209 -16.32 -4.49 3.66
N ILE A 210 -15.85 -3.92 2.53
CA ILE A 210 -16.52 -2.77 1.88
C ILE A 210 -17.93 -3.14 1.43
N LEU A 211 -18.11 -4.32 0.82
CA LEU A 211 -19.41 -4.81 0.39
C LEU A 211 -20.34 -5.00 1.58
N MET A 212 -19.82 -5.48 2.71
CA MET A 212 -20.62 -5.68 3.94
C MET A 212 -21.13 -4.36 4.53
N ASP A 213 -20.39 -3.28 4.38
CA ASP A 213 -20.82 -1.94 4.84
C ASP A 213 -21.85 -1.28 3.89
N ALA A 214 -22.02 -1.80 2.68
CA ALA A 214 -23.01 -1.26 1.72
C ALA A 214 -24.45 -1.57 2.15
N GLU A 215 -25.39 -0.73 1.75
CA GLU A 215 -26.83 -0.96 1.98
C GLU A 215 -27.44 -1.88 0.90
N GLY A 216 -28.54 -2.54 1.25
CA GLY A 216 -29.33 -3.34 0.33
C GLY A 216 -28.86 -4.80 0.19
N ARG A 217 -29.33 -5.47 -0.88
CA ARG A 217 -28.93 -6.84 -1.20
C ARG A 217 -27.49 -6.87 -1.73
N LYS A 218 -26.65 -7.70 -1.12
CA LYS A 218 -25.25 -7.85 -1.45
C LYS A 218 -25.01 -9.12 -2.26
N VAL A 219 -24.22 -9.02 -3.31
CA VAL A 219 -23.81 -10.15 -4.16
C VAL A 219 -22.33 -10.01 -4.42
N ALA A 220 -21.54 -11.02 -4.08
CA ALA A 220 -20.13 -11.11 -4.43
C ALA A 220 -19.93 -12.11 -5.57
N ILE A 221 -19.13 -11.74 -6.56
CA ILE A 221 -18.66 -12.62 -7.63
C ILE A 221 -17.15 -12.70 -7.47
N LEU A 222 -16.66 -13.85 -7.01
CA LEU A 222 -15.26 -14.05 -6.67
C LEU A 222 -14.60 -14.97 -7.70
N GLY A 223 -13.41 -14.61 -8.14
CA GLY A 223 -12.56 -15.46 -8.97
C GLY A 223 -11.55 -16.24 -8.12
N ASP A 224 -10.74 -17.07 -8.78
CA ASP A 224 -9.67 -17.81 -8.13
C ASP A 224 -8.53 -16.90 -7.69
N MET A 225 -7.84 -17.34 -6.64
CA MET A 225 -6.60 -16.73 -6.17
C MET A 225 -5.42 -17.64 -6.53
N PHE A 226 -4.43 -17.10 -7.23
CA PHE A 226 -3.26 -17.84 -7.68
C PHE A 226 -2.05 -17.63 -6.77
N GLU A 227 -1.02 -18.46 -6.95
CA GLU A 227 0.28 -18.36 -6.24
C GLU A 227 0.22 -18.54 -4.71
N LEU A 228 -0.79 -19.24 -4.19
CA LEU A 228 -1.01 -19.42 -2.74
C LEU A 228 -0.20 -20.58 -2.13
N GLY A 229 0.41 -21.44 -2.97
CA GLY A 229 1.20 -22.59 -2.51
C GLY A 229 0.34 -23.72 -1.94
N GLU A 230 0.92 -24.50 -1.03
CA GLU A 230 0.29 -25.73 -0.50
C GLU A 230 -1.01 -25.48 0.30
N ASN A 231 -1.20 -24.26 0.84
CA ASN A 231 -2.36 -23.91 1.63
C ASN A 231 -3.50 -23.27 0.81
N GLU A 232 -3.50 -23.43 -0.52
CA GLU A 232 -4.46 -22.82 -1.43
C GLU A 232 -5.93 -23.08 -1.03
N LEU A 233 -6.29 -24.31 -0.75
CA LEU A 233 -7.66 -24.68 -0.36
C LEU A 233 -8.11 -24.02 0.95
N GLU A 234 -7.22 -23.96 1.95
CA GLU A 234 -7.52 -23.34 3.24
C GLU A 234 -7.69 -21.83 3.10
N LEU A 235 -6.85 -21.18 2.29
CA LEU A 235 -6.92 -19.74 2.02
C LEU A 235 -8.19 -19.36 1.25
N HIS A 236 -8.61 -20.17 0.26
CA HIS A 236 -9.90 -19.98 -0.44
C HIS A 236 -11.08 -20.18 0.53
N ALA A 237 -11.06 -21.24 1.35
CA ALA A 237 -12.09 -21.48 2.34
C ALA A 237 -12.21 -20.32 3.35
N GLY A 238 -11.08 -19.74 3.77
CA GLY A 238 -11.04 -18.60 4.68
C GLY A 238 -11.67 -17.33 4.13
N VAL A 239 -11.63 -17.12 2.81
CA VAL A 239 -12.32 -15.99 2.15
C VAL A 239 -13.82 -16.21 2.06
N GLY A 240 -14.27 -17.48 1.93
CA GLY A 240 -15.69 -17.85 1.81
C GLY A 240 -16.43 -18.02 3.12
N ALA A 241 -15.75 -17.97 4.26
CA ALA A 241 -16.32 -18.17 5.60
C ALA A 241 -16.80 -16.87 6.24
#